data_d79e58a45f478b0337fcf0367e54c503
#
_entry.id   d79e58a45f478b0337fcf0367e54c503
#
_cell.length_a   1.000
_cell.length_b   1.000
_cell.length_c   1.000
_cell.angle_alpha   90.00
_cell.angle_beta   90.00
_cell.angle_gamma   90.00
#
_symmetry.space_group_name_H-M   'P 1'
#
loop_
_entity.id
_entity.type
_entity.pdbx_description
1 polymer ?
#
loop_
_entity_poly.entity_id
_entity_poly.type
_entity_poly.pdbx_seq_one_letter_code
_entity_poly.pdbx_strand_id
1 'polypeptide(L)'
;LSILRSDIALDLELSALEEEGRGEVVSNPRVITANQREAIIRQGEEVGYLTIQPATTPGGVAQATVEFKEVLLELKVTPTITQDGRVYLNMFVKKDEVSELITNPAGGFVPQIARREVSTAVLIDNGQTVVIGGVYEFSSSEDLRKVPFLGDLPVLGNLFKNKNKSSDKAELLIFVTPRILEVARRS
;
A
#
# COMPACT_ATOMS: atom_id res chain seq x y z
N LEU A 1 -51.90 26.98 -38.07
CA LEU A 1 -50.53 26.39 -38.18
C LEU A 1 -49.89 26.42 -36.77
N SER A 2 -50.06 25.36 -36.05
CA SER A 2 -49.42 25.21 -34.75
C SER A 2 -48.03 24.64 -34.99
N ILE A 3 -47.01 25.44 -34.75
CA ILE A 3 -45.63 25.04 -34.74
C ILE A 3 -45.39 24.41 -33.36
N LEU A 4 -45.32 23.07 -33.29
CA LEU A 4 -44.79 22.37 -32.15
C LEU A 4 -43.30 22.75 -32.03
N ARG A 5 -42.95 23.56 -31.05
CA ARG A 5 -41.59 23.71 -30.55
C ARG A 5 -41.29 22.44 -29.73
N SER A 6 -40.49 21.58 -30.29
CA SER A 6 -39.81 20.57 -29.57
C SER A 6 -38.71 21.28 -28.77
N ASP A 7 -38.91 21.41 -27.46
CA ASP A 7 -37.88 21.85 -26.55
C ASP A 7 -36.87 20.75 -26.42
N ILE A 8 -35.80 20.83 -27.22
CA ILE A 8 -34.60 20.04 -27.02
C ILE A 8 -33.82 20.75 -25.92
N ALA A 9 -33.96 20.31 -24.70
CA ALA A 9 -33.07 20.67 -23.60
C ALA A 9 -31.76 19.96 -23.84
N LEU A 10 -30.76 20.62 -24.35
CA LEU A 10 -29.39 20.15 -24.42
C LEU A 10 -28.71 20.56 -23.11
N ASP A 11 -28.65 19.65 -22.14
CA ASP A 11 -27.83 19.81 -20.96
C ASP A 11 -26.37 19.48 -21.34
N LEU A 12 -25.60 20.53 -21.59
CA LEU A 12 -24.18 20.45 -21.82
C LEU A 12 -23.46 20.69 -20.50
N GLU A 13 -23.09 19.60 -19.81
CA GLU A 13 -22.24 19.66 -18.63
C GLU A 13 -20.78 19.47 -19.06
N LEU A 14 -19.98 20.52 -18.96
CA LEU A 14 -18.54 20.46 -19.14
C LEU A 14 -17.89 20.32 -17.75
N SER A 15 -17.55 19.11 -17.37
CA SER A 15 -16.81 18.82 -16.13
C SER A 15 -15.39 18.40 -16.48
N ALA A 16 -14.41 19.18 -16.06
CA ALA A 16 -13.01 18.81 -16.10
C ALA A 16 -12.47 18.89 -14.67
N LEU A 17 -12.13 17.75 -14.11
CA LEU A 17 -11.50 17.61 -12.79
C LEU A 17 -10.15 16.94 -12.98
N GLU A 18 -9.08 17.59 -12.54
CA GLU A 18 -7.75 17.01 -12.40
C GLU A 18 -7.39 17.01 -10.92
N GLU A 19 -7.14 15.84 -10.37
CA GLU A 19 -6.73 15.65 -8.98
C GLU A 19 -5.38 14.92 -8.96
N GLU A 20 -4.36 15.55 -8.38
CA GLU A 20 -3.04 14.95 -8.21
C GLU A 20 -2.73 14.85 -6.72
N GLY A 21 -2.53 13.63 -6.24
CA GLY A 21 -2.09 13.34 -4.88
C GLY A 21 -0.67 12.77 -4.87
N ARG A 22 0.22 13.35 -4.06
CA ARG A 22 1.56 12.82 -3.81
C ARG A 22 1.75 12.58 -2.34
N GLY A 23 2.26 11.41 -1.98
CA GLY A 23 2.59 11.06 -0.61
C GLY A 23 3.93 10.33 -0.55
N GLU A 24 4.73 10.65 0.45
CA GLU A 24 5.98 9.96 0.75
C GLU A 24 5.96 9.52 2.20
N VAL A 25 6.26 8.24 2.45
CA VAL A 25 6.39 7.68 3.79
C VAL A 25 7.76 7.06 3.93
N VAL A 26 8.56 7.58 4.87
CA VAL A 26 9.88 7.06 5.20
C VAL A 26 9.81 6.36 6.56
N SER A 27 10.25 5.10 6.60
CA SER A 27 10.35 4.31 7.83
C SER A 27 11.81 3.90 8.04
N ASN A 28 12.36 4.15 9.21
CA ASN A 28 13.76 3.87 9.51
C ASN A 28 13.90 3.09 10.82
N PRO A 29 13.58 1.78 10.83
CA PRO A 29 13.77 0.93 12.01
C PRO A 29 15.26 0.71 12.26
N ARG A 30 15.66 0.74 13.52
CA ARG A 30 17.04 0.51 13.95
C ARG A 30 17.06 -0.47 15.10
N VAL A 31 18.01 -1.40 15.06
CA VAL A 31 18.18 -2.40 16.10
C VAL A 31 19.66 -2.71 16.27
N ILE A 32 20.07 -2.94 17.51
CA ILE A 32 21.43 -3.36 17.87
C ILE A 32 21.37 -4.78 18.35
N THR A 33 22.28 -5.62 17.88
CA THR A 33 22.39 -7.02 18.30
C THR A 33 23.84 -7.47 18.30
N ALA A 34 24.10 -8.57 18.99
CA ALA A 34 25.40 -9.23 18.97
C ALA A 34 25.60 -10.03 17.66
N ASN A 35 26.86 -10.35 17.35
CA ASN A 35 27.19 -11.22 16.23
C ASN A 35 26.47 -12.57 16.31
N GLN A 36 25.88 -13.01 15.19
CA GLN A 36 25.12 -14.26 15.07
C GLN A 36 23.87 -14.36 15.99
N ARG A 37 23.34 -13.23 16.45
CA ARG A 37 22.13 -13.20 17.27
C ARG A 37 21.01 -12.51 16.50
N GLU A 38 19.87 -13.18 16.45
CA GLU A 38 18.66 -12.60 15.87
C GLU A 38 18.14 -11.43 16.73
N ALA A 39 17.77 -10.35 16.07
CA ALA A 39 17.06 -9.23 16.66
C ALA A 39 15.79 -8.95 15.88
N ILE A 40 14.75 -8.55 16.59
CA ILE A 40 13.45 -8.22 16.02
C ILE A 40 13.01 -6.88 16.59
N ILE A 41 12.59 -5.96 15.72
CA ILE A 41 11.89 -4.74 16.11
C ILE A 41 10.54 -4.71 15.39
N ARG A 42 9.49 -4.39 16.15
CA ARG A 42 8.11 -4.25 15.66
C ARG A 42 7.57 -2.91 16.11
N GLN A 43 6.87 -2.25 15.20
CA GLN A 43 6.17 -0.99 15.47
C GLN A 43 4.88 -0.98 14.68
N GLY A 44 3.76 -0.70 15.31
CA GLY A 44 2.47 -0.67 14.63
C GLY A 44 1.32 -0.48 15.59
N GLU A 45 0.15 -0.77 15.10
CA GLU A 45 -1.12 -0.68 15.81
C GLU A 45 -1.98 -1.92 15.55
N GLU A 46 -2.98 -2.11 16.38
CA GLU A 46 -4.00 -3.13 16.20
C GLU A 46 -5.29 -2.46 15.72
N VAL A 47 -5.81 -2.94 14.60
CA VAL A 47 -7.07 -2.47 14.03
C VAL A 47 -8.18 -3.43 14.39
N GLY A 48 -9.16 -2.95 15.17
CA GLY A 48 -10.34 -3.72 15.54
C GLY A 48 -11.35 -3.78 14.40
N TYR A 49 -11.95 -4.95 14.17
CA TYR A 49 -13.04 -5.14 13.24
C TYR A 49 -14.12 -6.09 13.81
N LEU A 50 -15.34 -5.95 13.32
CA LEU A 50 -16.46 -6.76 13.75
C LEU A 50 -16.58 -8.02 12.90
N THR A 51 -16.58 -9.18 13.57
CA THR A 51 -16.91 -10.48 12.99
C THR A 51 -18.28 -10.92 13.50
N ILE A 52 -19.18 -11.26 12.58
CA ILE A 52 -20.51 -11.74 12.93
C ILE A 52 -20.54 -13.25 12.75
N GLN A 53 -20.77 -13.97 13.84
CA GLN A 53 -21.00 -15.41 13.81
C GLN A 53 -22.48 -15.68 13.64
N PRO A 54 -22.91 -16.45 12.63
CA PRO A 54 -24.30 -16.82 12.47
C PRO A 54 -24.76 -17.69 13.65
N ALA A 55 -26.01 -17.56 14.03
CA ALA A 55 -26.61 -18.41 15.06
C ALA A 55 -26.52 -19.89 14.62
N THR A 56 -26.05 -20.73 15.50
CA THR A 56 -25.93 -22.19 15.28
C THR A 56 -27.22 -22.97 15.55
N THR A 57 -28.22 -22.30 16.13
CA THR A 57 -29.54 -22.88 16.46
C THR A 57 -30.65 -22.16 15.71
N PRO A 58 -31.72 -22.86 15.25
CA PRO A 58 -32.90 -22.23 14.68
C PRO A 58 -33.52 -21.26 15.67
N GLY A 59 -33.67 -19.98 15.30
CA GLY A 59 -34.19 -18.92 16.18
C GLY A 59 -33.16 -18.24 17.09
N GLY A 60 -31.89 -18.60 17.00
CA GLY A 60 -30.79 -17.91 17.70
C GLY A 60 -30.47 -16.54 17.09
N VAL A 61 -29.87 -15.67 17.87
CA VAL A 61 -29.38 -14.36 17.41
C VAL A 61 -27.91 -14.46 16.96
N ALA A 62 -27.58 -13.77 15.87
CA ALA A 62 -26.20 -13.64 15.44
C ALA A 62 -25.39 -12.88 16.50
N GLN A 63 -24.20 -13.36 16.83
CA GLN A 63 -23.32 -12.73 17.80
C GLN A 63 -22.22 -11.95 17.09
N ALA A 64 -22.09 -10.67 17.43
CA ALA A 64 -21.02 -9.84 16.96
C ALA A 64 -19.83 -9.93 17.94
N THR A 65 -18.65 -10.22 17.41
CA THR A 65 -17.40 -10.27 18.16
C THR A 65 -16.41 -9.29 17.57
N VAL A 66 -15.66 -8.57 18.40
CA VAL A 66 -14.57 -7.71 17.96
C VAL A 66 -13.31 -8.54 17.89
N GLU A 67 -12.69 -8.55 16.72
CA GLU A 67 -11.37 -9.12 16.51
C GLU A 67 -10.37 -8.02 16.20
N PHE A 68 -9.09 -8.23 16.54
CA PHE A 68 -8.01 -7.30 16.29
C PHE A 68 -7.04 -7.88 15.27
N LYS A 69 -6.60 -7.01 14.35
CA LYS A 69 -5.60 -7.35 13.36
C LYS A 69 -4.40 -6.44 13.53
N GLU A 70 -3.23 -7.04 13.73
CA GLU A 70 -1.97 -6.32 13.79
C GLU A 70 -1.60 -5.74 12.42
N VAL A 71 -1.29 -4.45 12.40
CA VAL A 71 -0.79 -3.69 11.26
C VAL A 71 0.54 -3.08 11.67
N LEU A 72 1.64 -3.67 11.24
CA LEU A 72 2.94 -3.33 11.78
C LEU A 72 4.06 -3.32 10.73
N LEU A 73 5.10 -2.55 11.06
CA LEU A 73 6.43 -2.65 10.49
C LEU A 73 7.24 -3.61 11.35
N GLU A 74 7.77 -4.68 10.75
CA GLU A 74 8.63 -5.64 11.40
C GLU A 74 9.97 -5.70 10.66
N LEU A 75 11.05 -5.58 11.40
CA LEU A 75 12.40 -5.91 10.95
C LEU A 75 12.94 -7.03 11.81
N LYS A 76 13.30 -8.13 11.17
CA LYS A 76 14.02 -9.25 11.76
C LYS A 76 15.37 -9.36 11.07
N VAL A 77 16.46 -9.40 11.83
CA VAL A 77 17.80 -9.44 11.27
C VAL A 77 18.73 -10.32 12.11
N THR A 78 19.55 -11.10 11.42
CA THR A 78 20.65 -11.87 12.00
C THR A 78 21.94 -11.49 11.30
N PRO A 79 22.82 -10.71 11.94
CA PRO A 79 24.11 -10.33 11.38
C PRO A 79 25.18 -11.41 11.64
N THR A 80 26.11 -11.57 10.71
CA THR A 80 27.34 -12.34 10.89
C THR A 80 28.50 -11.51 10.41
N ILE A 81 29.44 -11.21 11.29
CA ILE A 81 30.65 -10.46 10.98
C ILE A 81 31.68 -11.42 10.41
N THR A 82 32.18 -11.13 9.22
CA THR A 82 33.22 -11.92 8.56
C THR A 82 34.60 -11.49 9.01
N GLN A 83 35.63 -12.32 8.78
CA GLN A 83 37.02 -12.03 9.19
C GLN A 83 37.62 -10.81 8.52
N ASP A 84 37.14 -10.45 7.34
CA ASP A 84 37.53 -9.28 6.57
C ASP A 84 36.78 -7.98 6.97
N GLY A 85 35.97 -8.03 8.06
CA GLY A 85 35.27 -6.86 8.61
C GLY A 85 33.98 -6.48 7.86
N ARG A 86 33.50 -7.32 6.96
CA ARG A 86 32.21 -7.15 6.32
C ARG A 86 31.08 -7.77 7.18
N VAL A 87 29.86 -7.38 6.91
CA VAL A 87 28.69 -7.88 7.64
C VAL A 87 27.79 -8.64 6.68
N TYR A 88 27.63 -9.92 6.92
CA TYR A 88 26.60 -10.73 6.29
C TYR A 88 25.30 -10.58 7.07
N LEU A 89 24.25 -10.10 6.41
CA LEU A 89 22.94 -9.87 7.00
C LEU A 89 21.93 -10.83 6.40
N ASN A 90 21.31 -11.63 7.25
CA ASN A 90 20.10 -12.33 6.91
C ASN A 90 18.93 -11.56 7.52
N MET A 91 18.01 -11.06 6.67
CA MET A 91 16.99 -10.13 7.09
C MET A 91 15.64 -10.41 6.48
N PHE A 92 14.64 -10.10 7.27
CA PHE A 92 13.25 -10.09 6.88
C PHE A 92 12.63 -8.76 7.28
N VAL A 93 12.05 -8.08 6.31
CA VAL A 93 11.34 -6.81 6.49
C VAL A 93 9.91 -6.99 6.04
N LYS A 94 8.97 -6.60 6.87
CA LYS A 94 7.54 -6.65 6.58
C LYS A 94 6.92 -5.32 6.98
N LYS A 95 6.13 -4.74 6.09
CA LYS A 95 5.31 -3.56 6.34
C LYS A 95 3.87 -3.85 5.98
N ASP A 96 3.00 -3.77 6.96
CA ASP A 96 1.55 -3.80 6.79
C ASP A 96 1.01 -2.36 6.84
N GLU A 97 -0.05 -2.08 6.08
CA GLU A 97 -0.70 -0.79 6.01
C GLU A 97 -2.19 -0.99 5.73
N VAL A 98 -3.06 -0.25 6.41
CA VAL A 98 -4.50 -0.28 6.10
C VAL A 98 -4.71 0.48 4.80
N SER A 99 -5.15 -0.22 3.77
CA SER A 99 -5.43 0.34 2.45
C SER A 99 -6.83 0.95 2.40
N GLU A 100 -7.82 0.20 2.87
CA GLU A 100 -9.22 0.60 2.81
C GLU A 100 -10.03 -0.08 3.93
N LEU A 101 -11.13 0.55 4.32
CA LEU A 101 -12.14 -0.05 5.19
C LEU A 101 -13.34 -0.50 4.35
N ILE A 102 -13.47 -1.80 4.14
CA ILE A 102 -14.55 -2.37 3.35
C ILE A 102 -15.78 -2.54 4.24
N THR A 103 -16.92 -2.02 3.78
CA THR A 103 -18.20 -2.21 4.48
C THR A 103 -18.63 -3.67 4.41
N ASN A 104 -18.87 -4.26 5.58
CA ASN A 104 -19.41 -5.61 5.67
C ASN A 104 -20.94 -5.54 5.55
N PRO A 105 -21.59 -6.26 4.61
CA PRO A 105 -23.06 -6.30 4.49
C PRO A 105 -23.79 -6.76 5.75
N ALA A 106 -23.13 -7.52 6.61
CA ALA A 106 -23.66 -7.97 7.88
C ALA A 106 -23.51 -6.95 9.03
N GLY A 107 -22.85 -5.79 8.75
CA GLY A 107 -22.60 -4.68 9.68
C GLY A 107 -21.12 -4.51 10.00
N GLY A 108 -20.71 -3.25 10.19
CA GLY A 108 -19.34 -2.88 10.51
C GLY A 108 -18.43 -2.75 9.29
N PHE A 109 -17.13 -2.62 9.58
CA PHE A 109 -16.07 -2.48 8.57
C PHE A 109 -15.02 -3.55 8.76
N VAL A 110 -14.42 -4.00 7.66
CA VAL A 110 -13.29 -4.93 7.63
C VAL A 110 -12.11 -4.22 6.99
N PRO A 111 -10.95 -4.13 7.67
CA PRO A 111 -9.77 -3.48 7.09
C PRO A 111 -9.16 -4.34 5.98
N GLN A 112 -8.94 -3.73 4.82
CA GLN A 112 -8.09 -4.29 3.79
C GLN A 112 -6.65 -3.91 4.10
N ILE A 113 -5.77 -4.90 4.19
CA ILE A 113 -4.37 -4.70 4.55
C ILE A 113 -3.49 -4.91 3.33
N ALA A 114 -2.79 -3.85 2.94
CA ALA A 114 -1.71 -3.93 1.97
C ALA A 114 -0.43 -4.38 2.69
N ARG A 115 0.16 -5.47 2.22
CA ARG A 115 1.37 -6.06 2.79
C ARG A 115 2.51 -5.99 1.81
N ARG A 116 3.66 -5.53 2.29
CA ARG A 116 4.92 -5.56 1.56
C ARG A 116 5.95 -6.26 2.41
N GLU A 117 6.60 -7.29 1.86
CA GLU A 117 7.61 -8.05 2.59
C GLU A 117 8.81 -8.36 1.69
N VAL A 118 9.98 -8.38 2.29
CA VAL A 118 11.24 -8.75 1.65
C VAL A 118 12.01 -9.66 2.58
N SER A 119 12.44 -10.81 2.06
CA SER A 119 13.33 -11.75 2.73
C SER A 119 14.59 -11.89 1.89
N THR A 120 15.74 -11.55 2.44
CA THR A 120 17.00 -11.55 1.67
C THR A 120 18.21 -11.75 2.58
N ALA A 121 19.31 -12.14 1.96
CA ALA A 121 20.62 -12.24 2.61
C ALA A 121 21.64 -11.50 1.75
N VAL A 122 22.41 -10.61 2.36
CA VAL A 122 23.37 -9.75 1.68
C VAL A 122 24.66 -9.61 2.47
N LEU A 123 25.78 -9.42 1.77
CA LEU A 123 27.08 -9.13 2.36
C LEU A 123 27.44 -7.68 2.06
N ILE A 124 27.66 -6.88 3.10
CA ILE A 124 27.84 -5.43 3.00
C ILE A 124 29.07 -5.01 3.79
N ASP A 125 29.80 -4.02 3.29
CA ASP A 125 30.91 -3.41 4.02
C ASP A 125 30.39 -2.61 5.23
N ASN A 126 31.17 -2.58 6.30
CA ASN A 126 30.84 -1.84 7.52
C ASN A 126 30.60 -0.36 7.22
N GLY A 127 29.41 0.14 7.54
CA GLY A 127 29.01 1.54 7.34
C GLY A 127 28.54 1.89 5.94
N GLN A 128 28.57 0.97 4.97
CA GLN A 128 28.07 1.19 3.63
C GLN A 128 26.57 1.04 3.56
N THR A 129 25.91 1.89 2.79
CA THR A 129 24.48 1.80 2.48
C THR A 129 24.28 1.14 1.12
N VAL A 130 23.44 0.12 1.08
CA VAL A 130 23.08 -0.55 -0.18
C VAL A 130 21.57 -0.65 -0.31
N VAL A 131 21.10 -0.69 -1.56
CA VAL A 131 19.71 -1.01 -1.88
C VAL A 131 19.59 -2.52 -1.96
N ILE A 132 18.76 -3.12 -1.09
CA ILE A 132 18.57 -4.56 -1.07
C ILE A 132 17.39 -5.03 -1.93
N GLY A 133 16.53 -4.10 -2.31
CA GLY A 133 15.39 -4.38 -3.17
C GLY A 133 14.43 -3.23 -3.25
N GLY A 134 13.45 -3.41 -4.11
CA GLY A 134 12.38 -2.45 -4.31
C GLY A 134 11.28 -3.03 -5.18
N VAL A 135 10.14 -2.37 -5.16
CA VAL A 135 8.99 -2.68 -6.02
C VAL A 135 8.54 -1.37 -6.67
N TYR A 136 8.39 -1.41 -7.96
CA TYR A 136 7.76 -0.33 -8.73
C TYR A 136 6.48 -0.85 -9.33
N GLU A 137 5.37 -0.23 -9.01
CA GLU A 137 4.05 -0.56 -9.52
C GLU A 137 3.49 0.65 -10.26
N PHE A 138 3.02 0.41 -11.45
CA PHE A 138 2.33 1.41 -12.26
C PHE A 138 1.05 0.83 -12.81
N SER A 139 -0.08 1.41 -12.43
CA SER A 139 -1.40 1.08 -12.95
C SER A 139 -1.95 2.27 -13.70
N SER A 140 -2.46 2.04 -14.90
CA SER A 140 -3.13 3.05 -15.71
C SER A 140 -4.42 2.48 -16.27
N SER A 141 -5.52 3.16 -16.01
CA SER A 141 -6.84 2.84 -16.52
C SER A 141 -7.37 4.01 -17.33
N GLU A 142 -7.90 3.73 -18.50
CA GLU A 142 -8.53 4.72 -19.37
C GLU A 142 -9.91 4.22 -19.77
N ASP A 143 -10.95 4.90 -19.28
CA ASP A 143 -12.34 4.65 -19.64
C ASP A 143 -12.80 5.68 -20.67
N LEU A 144 -13.17 5.21 -21.85
CA LEU A 144 -13.72 6.03 -22.92
C LEU A 144 -15.19 5.68 -23.16
N ARG A 145 -16.08 6.61 -22.85
CA ARG A 145 -17.51 6.52 -23.19
C ARG A 145 -17.83 7.53 -24.30
N LYS A 146 -18.29 7.02 -25.43
CA LYS A 146 -18.67 7.88 -26.58
C LYS A 146 -20.04 7.49 -27.12
N VAL A 147 -20.73 8.48 -27.67
CA VAL A 147 -21.94 8.21 -28.46
C VAL A 147 -21.50 7.72 -29.84
N PRO A 148 -21.97 6.55 -30.32
CA PRO A 148 -21.64 6.06 -31.66
C PRO A 148 -21.95 7.12 -32.73
N PHE A 149 -21.11 7.22 -33.74
CA PHE A 149 -21.15 8.18 -34.86
C PHE A 149 -20.89 9.65 -34.48
N LEU A 150 -21.45 10.17 -33.39
CA LEU A 150 -21.28 11.58 -32.96
C LEU A 150 -19.93 11.82 -32.26
N GLY A 151 -19.44 10.84 -31.52
CA GLY A 151 -18.14 10.90 -30.85
C GLY A 151 -16.93 10.83 -31.77
N ASP A 152 -17.11 10.44 -33.03
CA ASP A 152 -16.02 10.31 -34.02
C ASP A 152 -15.95 11.51 -34.99
N LEU A 153 -16.80 12.53 -34.82
CA LEU A 153 -16.80 13.74 -35.64
C LEU A 153 -15.55 14.59 -35.36
N PRO A 154 -14.83 15.06 -36.38
CA PRO A 154 -13.76 16.02 -36.20
C PRO A 154 -14.32 17.31 -35.63
N VAL A 155 -13.68 17.91 -34.60
CA VAL A 155 -14.06 19.13 -33.88
C VAL A 155 -15.18 18.94 -32.85
N LEU A 156 -16.31 18.34 -33.20
CA LEU A 156 -17.49 18.22 -32.32
C LEU A 156 -17.47 16.91 -31.48
N GLY A 157 -16.68 15.92 -31.86
CA GLY A 157 -16.65 14.62 -31.18
C GLY A 157 -16.23 14.69 -29.68
N ASN A 158 -15.52 15.73 -29.30
CA ASN A 158 -15.14 15.94 -27.89
C ASN A 158 -16.34 16.26 -26.99
N LEU A 159 -17.43 16.78 -27.52
CA LEU A 159 -18.67 17.08 -26.80
C LEU A 159 -19.52 15.81 -26.55
N PHE A 160 -19.27 14.73 -27.31
CA PHE A 160 -20.02 13.49 -27.27
C PHE A 160 -19.20 12.31 -26.75
N LYS A 161 -18.07 12.58 -26.10
CA LYS A 161 -17.22 11.58 -25.43
C LYS A 161 -16.85 12.05 -24.04
N ASN A 162 -16.90 11.11 -23.11
CA ASN A 162 -16.36 11.26 -21.78
C ASN A 162 -15.12 10.35 -21.65
N LYS A 163 -13.98 10.96 -21.31
CA LYS A 163 -12.72 10.26 -21.13
C LYS A 163 -12.29 10.41 -19.67
N ASN A 164 -12.21 9.30 -18.97
CA ASN A 164 -11.68 9.23 -17.63
C ASN A 164 -10.34 8.49 -17.66
N LYS A 165 -9.29 9.12 -17.17
CA LYS A 165 -7.96 8.52 -17.07
C LYS A 165 -7.52 8.55 -15.61
N SER A 166 -7.23 7.37 -15.07
CA SER A 166 -6.64 7.19 -13.75
C SER A 166 -5.27 6.57 -13.90
N SER A 167 -4.28 7.08 -13.16
CA SER A 167 -2.92 6.56 -13.15
C SER A 167 -2.42 6.54 -11.72
N ASP A 168 -2.08 5.34 -11.24
CA ASP A 168 -1.52 5.11 -9.92
C ASP A 168 -0.08 4.63 -10.04
N LYS A 169 0.81 5.24 -9.24
CA LYS A 169 2.21 4.86 -9.14
C LYS A 169 2.55 4.59 -7.69
N ALA A 170 3.15 3.46 -7.44
CA ALA A 170 3.69 3.11 -6.13
C ALA A 170 5.14 2.65 -6.28
N GLU A 171 6.01 3.19 -5.45
CA GLU A 171 7.42 2.83 -5.43
C GLU A 171 7.84 2.51 -3.99
N LEU A 172 8.52 1.39 -3.82
CA LEU A 172 9.13 0.99 -2.57
C LEU A 172 10.61 0.74 -2.82
N LEU A 173 11.48 1.39 -2.05
CA LEU A 173 12.91 1.12 -2.03
C LEU A 173 13.34 0.81 -0.60
N ILE A 174 14.18 -0.21 -0.45
CA ILE A 174 14.67 -0.66 0.85
C ILE A 174 16.18 -0.53 0.87
N PHE A 175 16.66 0.33 1.79
CA PHE A 175 18.07 0.59 2.04
C PHE A 175 18.50 -0.05 3.33
N VAL A 176 19.72 -0.55 3.38
CA VAL A 176 20.33 -1.13 4.58
C VAL A 176 21.72 -0.57 4.78
N THR A 177 22.03 -0.27 6.04
CA THR A 177 23.34 0.22 6.47
C THR A 177 23.74 -0.53 7.75
N PRO A 178 24.58 -1.56 7.67
CA PRO A 178 25.15 -2.19 8.86
C PRO A 178 26.25 -1.33 9.47
N ARG A 179 26.38 -1.34 10.78
CA ARG A 179 27.46 -0.70 11.49
C ARG A 179 27.96 -1.57 12.62
N ILE A 180 29.24 -1.89 12.59
CA ILE A 180 29.90 -2.61 13.67
C ILE A 180 30.25 -1.59 14.77
N LEU A 181 29.79 -1.87 15.98
CA LEU A 181 30.11 -1.07 17.17
C LEU A 181 31.31 -1.71 17.87
N GLU A 182 32.43 -1.02 17.90
CA GLU A 182 33.58 -1.42 18.71
C GLU A 182 33.37 -0.96 20.15
N VAL A 183 33.40 -1.89 21.08
CA VAL A 183 33.42 -1.55 22.50
C VAL A 183 34.83 -1.07 22.84
N ALA A 184 34.98 0.20 23.15
CA ALA A 184 36.24 0.74 23.64
C ALA A 184 36.65 -0.02 24.91
N ARG A 185 37.69 -0.86 24.79
CA ARG A 185 38.29 -1.44 25.99
C ARG A 185 38.87 -0.30 26.79
N ARG A 186 38.24 0.02 27.93
CA ARG A 186 38.90 0.80 28.96
C ARG A 186 40.05 -0.07 29.51
N SER A 187 41.26 0.35 29.20
CA SER A 187 42.48 -0.13 29.84
C SER A 187 42.59 0.48 31.22
#